data_90608e0db7ba9f8867450e2ce65f768b
#
_entry.id   90608e0db7ba9f8867450e2ce65f768b
#
_cell.length_a   1.000
_cell.length_b   1.000
_cell.length_c   1.000
_cell.angle_alpha   90.00
_cell.angle_beta   90.00
_cell.angle_gamma   90.00
#
_symmetry.space_group_name_H-M   'P 1'
#
loop_
_entity.id
_entity.type
_entity.pdbx_description
1 polymer ?
#
loop_
_entity_poly.entity_id
_entity_poly.type
_entity_poly.pdbx_seq_one_letter_code
_entity_poly.pdbx_strand_id
1 'polypeptide(L)'
;MARGVAVIGVGQTRCAEDRTDASYPELIREAATRALEDAGLTIQDVDAVVFGSSPELFEGVNHPEKWCAEAAGAWGKPLFRIHTGGTVGASTGIGAYYHVASGLFDTVLAVTGDKLSESPVQLGLSTVYDPIVGRDFACGAPSAVALQTRRYMAEFGITERQGAMVAVKNRLNALKNPYAHLKIPGITIEKVLASPMISTPLRMLDVCPASDGACAMVFSSGEKAEKRCPRPAWVRGVSAVTEGVNYSYRDWGRPIALEKAAATAYRKAGITDPARQIHLAEVYEAFSYQELIWSEALGFCERGGGGRLV
;
A
#
# COMPACT_ATOMS: atom_id res chain seq x y z
N MET A 1 16.53 -24.52 -2.14
CA MET A 1 16.34 -23.16 -1.59
C MET A 1 15.55 -22.36 -2.61
N ALA A 2 14.64 -21.49 -2.19
CA ALA A 2 13.94 -20.62 -3.12
C ALA A 2 14.95 -19.71 -3.85
N ARG A 3 14.70 -19.44 -5.13
CA ARG A 3 15.51 -18.56 -5.96
C ARG A 3 15.56 -17.15 -5.36
N GLY A 4 16.72 -16.50 -5.30
CA GLY A 4 16.87 -15.12 -4.88
C GLY A 4 16.09 -14.18 -5.80
N VAL A 5 15.42 -13.19 -5.23
CA VAL A 5 14.65 -12.18 -5.99
C VAL A 5 15.02 -10.80 -5.47
N ALA A 6 15.18 -9.86 -6.39
CA ALA A 6 15.43 -8.47 -6.05
C ALA A 6 14.54 -7.52 -6.86
N VAL A 7 14.26 -6.35 -6.29
CA VAL A 7 13.75 -5.20 -7.04
C VAL A 7 14.96 -4.45 -7.60
N ILE A 8 14.94 -4.18 -8.90
CA ILE A 8 16.05 -3.57 -9.63
C ILE A 8 15.68 -2.23 -10.30
N GLY A 9 14.41 -1.86 -10.26
CA GLY A 9 13.93 -0.57 -10.75
C GLY A 9 12.55 -0.25 -10.19
N VAL A 10 12.29 1.03 -10.00
CA VAL A 10 11.03 1.57 -9.47
C VAL A 10 10.59 2.79 -10.27
N GLY A 11 9.27 2.94 -10.42
CA GLY A 11 8.68 4.09 -11.10
C GLY A 11 7.38 4.49 -10.43
N GLN A 12 7.15 5.79 -10.29
CA GLN A 12 5.95 6.33 -9.70
C GLN A 12 5.52 7.59 -10.45
N THR A 13 4.23 7.76 -10.64
CA THR A 13 3.65 9.02 -11.12
C THR A 13 3.57 10.02 -9.98
N ARG A 14 3.43 11.29 -10.29
CA ARG A 14 2.99 12.27 -9.31
C ARG A 14 1.54 11.97 -8.92
N CYS A 15 1.25 11.86 -7.63
CA CYS A 15 -0.11 11.76 -7.12
C CYS A 15 -0.78 13.13 -7.05
N ALA A 16 -2.05 13.21 -7.44
CA ALA A 16 -2.88 14.42 -7.35
C ALA A 16 -4.33 14.05 -7.09
N GLU A 17 -5.14 15.02 -6.65
CA GLU A 17 -6.57 14.82 -6.44
C GLU A 17 -7.28 14.40 -7.73
N ASP A 18 -6.88 15.01 -8.84
CA ASP A 18 -7.40 14.75 -10.17
C ASP A 18 -6.28 14.92 -11.20
N ARG A 19 -5.98 13.87 -11.93
CA ARG A 19 -5.02 13.83 -13.03
C ARG A 19 -5.76 13.99 -14.36
N THR A 20 -6.36 15.17 -14.58
CA THR A 20 -7.04 15.52 -15.84
C THR A 20 -6.13 15.51 -17.06
N ASP A 21 -4.84 15.58 -16.84
CA ASP A 21 -3.78 15.55 -17.87
C ASP A 21 -3.48 14.17 -18.42
N ALA A 22 -3.98 13.09 -17.78
CA ALA A 22 -3.68 11.72 -18.16
C ALA A 22 -4.87 10.79 -17.93
N SER A 23 -5.13 9.91 -18.87
CA SER A 23 -6.05 8.77 -18.72
C SER A 23 -5.42 7.70 -17.80
N TYR A 24 -6.24 6.77 -17.31
CA TYR A 24 -5.74 5.68 -16.47
C TYR A 24 -4.64 4.84 -17.18
N PRO A 25 -4.79 4.40 -18.44
CA PRO A 25 -3.69 3.74 -19.15
C PRO A 25 -2.41 4.59 -19.28
N GLU A 26 -2.53 5.90 -19.42
CA GLU A 26 -1.35 6.79 -19.47
C GLU A 26 -0.63 6.87 -18.14
N LEU A 27 -1.33 6.87 -17.00
CA LEU A 27 -0.72 6.76 -15.67
C LEU A 27 0.03 5.44 -15.51
N ILE A 28 -0.57 4.32 -15.93
CA ILE A 28 0.07 3.00 -15.92
C ILE A 28 1.34 3.00 -16.78
N ARG A 29 1.27 3.55 -17.98
CA ARG A 29 2.44 3.66 -18.88
C ARG A 29 3.55 4.52 -18.27
N GLU A 30 3.21 5.66 -17.69
CA GLU A 30 4.17 6.56 -17.04
C GLU A 30 4.94 5.81 -15.94
N ALA A 31 4.24 5.12 -15.04
CA ALA A 31 4.86 4.36 -13.98
C ALA A 31 5.73 3.20 -14.51
N ALA A 32 5.21 2.43 -15.47
CA ALA A 32 5.94 1.32 -16.08
C ALA A 32 7.22 1.78 -16.78
N THR A 33 7.14 2.86 -17.56
CA THR A 33 8.29 3.44 -18.28
C THR A 33 9.37 3.89 -17.30
N ARG A 34 9.00 4.64 -16.26
CA ARG A 34 9.96 5.08 -15.23
C ARG A 34 10.64 3.92 -14.50
N ALA A 35 9.90 2.84 -14.20
CA ALA A 35 10.50 1.67 -13.55
C ALA A 35 11.49 0.93 -14.46
N LEU A 36 11.20 0.85 -15.75
CA LEU A 36 12.10 0.26 -16.74
C LEU A 36 13.35 1.13 -16.95
N GLU A 37 13.18 2.44 -17.05
CA GLU A 37 14.28 3.39 -17.15
C GLU A 37 15.22 3.32 -15.92
N ASP A 38 14.66 3.27 -14.72
CA ASP A 38 15.43 3.13 -13.47
C ASP A 38 16.20 1.80 -13.42
N ALA A 39 15.62 0.74 -13.99
CA ALA A 39 16.28 -0.56 -14.13
C ALA A 39 17.31 -0.62 -15.28
N GLY A 40 17.37 0.37 -16.15
CA GLY A 40 18.15 0.33 -17.40
C GLY A 40 17.67 -0.76 -18.37
N LEU A 41 16.35 -1.02 -18.39
CA LEU A 41 15.69 -2.05 -19.18
C LEU A 41 14.70 -1.46 -20.18
N THR A 42 14.30 -2.29 -21.12
CA THR A 42 13.18 -2.05 -22.02
C THR A 42 12.08 -3.07 -21.76
N ILE A 43 10.90 -2.86 -22.33
CA ILE A 43 9.80 -3.81 -22.19
C ILE A 43 10.12 -5.20 -22.81
N GLN A 44 11.05 -5.28 -23.75
CA GLN A 44 11.50 -6.56 -24.33
C GLN A 44 12.27 -7.42 -23.32
N ASP A 45 12.86 -6.82 -22.29
CA ASP A 45 13.58 -7.53 -21.24
C ASP A 45 12.62 -8.15 -20.18
N VAL A 46 11.32 -7.81 -20.22
CA VAL A 46 10.29 -8.27 -19.30
C VAL A 46 9.63 -9.54 -19.80
N ASP A 47 9.59 -10.57 -18.97
CA ASP A 47 9.00 -11.89 -19.32
C ASP A 47 7.49 -11.94 -19.05
N ALA A 48 7.01 -11.25 -18.00
CA ALA A 48 5.60 -11.22 -17.59
C ALA A 48 5.25 -9.92 -16.88
N VAL A 49 3.96 -9.58 -16.86
CA VAL A 49 3.41 -8.43 -16.14
C VAL A 49 2.42 -8.89 -15.08
N VAL A 50 2.54 -8.36 -13.88
CA VAL A 50 1.54 -8.50 -12.81
C VAL A 50 0.91 -7.13 -12.60
N PHE A 51 -0.39 -7.08 -12.85
CA PHE A 51 -1.19 -5.86 -12.80
C PHE A 51 -2.03 -5.83 -11.53
N GLY A 52 -2.08 -4.71 -10.85
CA GLY A 52 -2.93 -4.50 -9.67
C GLY A 52 -3.82 -3.27 -9.83
N SER A 53 -5.09 -3.43 -9.52
CA SER A 53 -6.03 -2.31 -9.39
C SER A 53 -7.02 -2.59 -8.29
N SER A 54 -7.51 -1.55 -7.65
CA SER A 54 -8.56 -1.61 -6.64
C SER A 54 -9.95 -1.74 -7.28
N PRO A 55 -11.07 -1.61 -6.55
CA PRO A 55 -12.37 -1.96 -7.10
C PRO A 55 -12.61 -1.35 -8.48
N GLU A 56 -13.11 -2.15 -9.41
CA GLU A 56 -13.42 -1.75 -10.80
C GLU A 56 -14.30 -0.51 -10.90
N LEU A 57 -15.00 -0.20 -9.80
CA LEU A 57 -15.91 0.94 -9.74
C LEU A 57 -15.18 2.29 -9.80
N PHE A 58 -13.88 2.32 -9.52
CA PHE A 58 -13.11 3.57 -9.61
C PHE A 58 -13.01 4.07 -11.05
N GLU A 59 -12.71 3.20 -11.99
CA GLU A 59 -12.61 3.53 -13.40
C GLU A 59 -13.85 3.12 -14.21
N GLY A 60 -14.77 2.37 -13.59
CA GLY A 60 -15.97 1.85 -14.26
C GLY A 60 -15.71 0.76 -15.31
N VAL A 61 -14.53 0.14 -15.28
CA VAL A 61 -14.12 -0.89 -16.24
C VAL A 61 -13.91 -2.23 -15.54
N ASN A 62 -14.65 -3.26 -15.91
CA ASN A 62 -14.57 -4.59 -15.27
C ASN A 62 -13.24 -5.32 -15.50
N HIS A 63 -12.55 -5.02 -16.59
CA HIS A 63 -11.26 -5.60 -16.94
C HIS A 63 -10.20 -4.53 -17.18
N PRO A 64 -9.80 -3.78 -16.12
CA PRO A 64 -8.82 -2.71 -16.26
C PRO A 64 -7.47 -3.22 -16.74
N GLU A 65 -7.08 -4.44 -16.38
CA GLU A 65 -5.85 -5.08 -16.86
C GLU A 65 -5.84 -5.27 -18.38
N LYS A 66 -6.99 -5.58 -18.98
CA LYS A 66 -7.12 -5.70 -20.43
C LYS A 66 -7.07 -4.33 -21.10
N TRP A 67 -7.72 -3.36 -20.52
CA TRP A 67 -7.71 -1.97 -21.02
C TRP A 67 -6.29 -1.37 -20.96
N CYS A 68 -5.54 -1.67 -19.91
CA CYS A 68 -4.19 -1.17 -19.70
C CYS A 68 -3.08 -2.09 -20.25
N ALA A 69 -3.40 -3.22 -20.87
CA ALA A 69 -2.41 -4.24 -21.26
C ALA A 69 -1.26 -3.68 -22.11
N GLU A 70 -1.57 -2.88 -23.12
CA GLU A 70 -0.54 -2.25 -23.97
C GLU A 70 0.25 -1.18 -23.20
N ALA A 71 -0.44 -0.39 -22.38
CA ALA A 71 0.17 0.64 -21.55
C ALA A 71 1.14 0.05 -20.52
N ALA A 72 0.79 -1.11 -19.94
CA ALA A 72 1.64 -1.88 -19.05
C ALA A 72 2.74 -2.68 -19.78
N GLY A 73 2.77 -2.63 -21.11
CA GLY A 73 3.74 -3.37 -21.92
C GLY A 73 3.51 -4.87 -21.96
N ALA A 74 2.30 -5.34 -21.70
CA ALA A 74 1.96 -6.76 -21.62
C ALA A 74 1.60 -7.39 -22.98
N TRP A 75 1.58 -6.63 -24.06
CA TRP A 75 1.25 -7.20 -25.37
C TRP A 75 2.22 -8.33 -25.76
N GLY A 76 1.63 -9.50 -26.05
CA GLY A 76 2.38 -10.71 -26.39
C GLY A 76 3.06 -11.40 -25.20
N LYS A 77 2.75 -10.99 -23.96
CA LYS A 77 3.31 -11.53 -22.72
C LYS A 77 2.21 -12.03 -21.79
N PRO A 78 2.55 -12.95 -20.85
CA PRO A 78 1.66 -13.28 -19.73
C PRO A 78 1.30 -12.04 -18.92
N LEU A 79 0.01 -11.86 -18.68
CA LEU A 79 -0.54 -10.79 -17.84
C LEU A 79 -1.45 -11.41 -16.78
N PHE A 80 -1.15 -11.14 -15.51
CA PHE A 80 -1.95 -11.60 -14.38
C PHE A 80 -2.44 -10.41 -13.57
N ARG A 81 -3.76 -10.36 -13.32
CA ARG A 81 -4.34 -9.37 -12.43
C ARG A 81 -4.42 -9.88 -11.01
N ILE A 82 -4.06 -9.03 -10.06
CA ILE A 82 -4.29 -9.23 -8.64
C ILE A 82 -5.27 -8.17 -8.15
N HIS A 83 -6.28 -8.61 -7.40
CA HIS A 83 -7.26 -7.74 -6.77
C HIS A 83 -7.51 -8.22 -5.32
N THR A 84 -7.08 -7.42 -4.36
CA THR A 84 -7.21 -7.72 -2.92
C THR A 84 -7.71 -6.50 -2.12
N GLY A 85 -8.50 -5.64 -2.76
CA GLY A 85 -8.99 -4.42 -2.13
C GLY A 85 -7.85 -3.48 -1.72
N GLY A 86 -7.92 -2.89 -0.55
CA GLY A 86 -6.92 -1.92 -0.06
C GLY A 86 -5.49 -2.44 0.07
N THR A 87 -5.25 -3.75 -0.04
CA THR A 87 -3.91 -4.35 -0.01
C THR A 87 -3.34 -4.64 -1.40
N VAL A 88 -4.03 -4.22 -2.46
CA VAL A 88 -3.70 -4.59 -3.84
C VAL A 88 -2.27 -4.24 -4.25
N GLY A 89 -1.75 -3.08 -3.86
CA GLY A 89 -0.38 -2.69 -4.19
C GLY A 89 0.66 -3.67 -3.67
N ALA A 90 0.60 -4.00 -2.37
CA ALA A 90 1.49 -4.98 -1.76
C ALA A 90 1.29 -6.39 -2.34
N SER A 91 0.03 -6.80 -2.56
CA SER A 91 -0.28 -8.11 -3.15
C SER A 91 0.25 -8.25 -4.58
N THR A 92 0.24 -7.18 -5.37
CA THR A 92 0.82 -7.15 -6.72
C THR A 92 2.33 -7.37 -6.67
N GLY A 93 3.04 -6.68 -5.78
CA GLY A 93 4.47 -6.90 -5.55
C GLY A 93 4.77 -8.33 -5.06
N ILE A 94 3.97 -8.87 -4.13
CA ILE A 94 4.10 -10.27 -3.67
C ILE A 94 3.84 -11.25 -4.82
N GLY A 95 2.86 -10.97 -5.68
CA GLY A 95 2.58 -11.77 -6.87
C GLY A 95 3.76 -11.80 -7.83
N ALA A 96 4.34 -10.65 -8.14
CA ALA A 96 5.53 -10.56 -8.97
C ALA A 96 6.73 -11.30 -8.35
N TYR A 97 6.92 -11.17 -7.04
CA TYR A 97 7.91 -11.96 -6.32
C TYR A 97 7.70 -13.47 -6.52
N TYR A 98 6.47 -13.98 -6.38
CA TYR A 98 6.19 -15.41 -6.58
C TYR A 98 6.44 -15.86 -8.02
N HIS A 99 6.15 -15.02 -9.01
CA HIS A 99 6.43 -15.33 -10.41
C HIS A 99 7.93 -15.53 -10.64
N VAL A 100 8.78 -14.64 -10.11
CA VAL A 100 10.25 -14.78 -10.23
C VAL A 100 10.77 -15.93 -9.38
N ALA A 101 10.31 -16.04 -8.12
CA ALA A 101 10.76 -17.07 -7.19
C ALA A 101 10.41 -18.50 -7.64
N SER A 102 9.35 -18.66 -8.45
CA SER A 102 8.97 -19.95 -9.06
C SER A 102 9.99 -20.47 -10.06
N GLY A 103 10.82 -19.58 -10.62
CA GLY A 103 11.77 -19.92 -11.69
C GLY A 103 11.17 -19.95 -13.10
N LEU A 104 9.86 -19.65 -13.26
CA LEU A 104 9.21 -19.59 -14.57
C LEU A 104 9.54 -18.30 -15.33
N PHE A 105 9.83 -17.22 -14.62
CA PHE A 105 10.16 -15.91 -15.17
C PHE A 105 11.41 -15.36 -14.51
N ASP A 106 12.23 -14.67 -15.25
CA ASP A 106 13.45 -14.02 -14.73
C ASP A 106 13.23 -12.55 -14.40
N THR A 107 12.40 -11.88 -15.19
CA THR A 107 12.14 -10.43 -15.04
C THR A 107 10.63 -10.21 -15.12
N VAL A 108 10.05 -9.66 -14.07
CA VAL A 108 8.61 -9.40 -13.98
C VAL A 108 8.37 -7.93 -13.63
N LEU A 109 7.53 -7.28 -14.41
CA LEU A 109 7.05 -5.94 -14.11
C LEU A 109 5.77 -6.05 -13.28
N ALA A 110 5.80 -5.53 -12.04
CA ALA A 110 4.61 -5.26 -11.26
C ALA A 110 4.18 -3.81 -11.52
N VAL A 111 2.94 -3.59 -11.90
CA VAL A 111 2.39 -2.24 -12.08
C VAL A 111 1.01 -2.15 -11.47
N THR A 112 0.76 -1.06 -10.74
CA THR A 112 -0.51 -0.81 -10.07
C THR A 112 -0.83 0.68 -10.07
N GLY A 113 -2.10 0.99 -10.07
CA GLY A 113 -2.58 2.36 -9.98
C GLY A 113 -4.10 2.39 -9.92
N ASP A 114 -4.62 3.54 -9.55
CA ASP A 114 -6.05 3.80 -9.58
C ASP A 114 -6.28 5.27 -9.96
N LYS A 115 -7.40 5.54 -10.62
CA LYS A 115 -7.85 6.89 -10.94
C LYS A 115 -9.14 7.19 -10.19
N LEU A 116 -8.98 7.48 -8.89
CA LEU A 116 -10.09 7.65 -7.95
C LEU A 116 -11.00 8.84 -8.28
N SER A 117 -10.48 9.83 -9.02
CA SER A 117 -11.27 11.00 -9.47
C SER A 117 -12.41 10.66 -10.41
N GLU A 118 -12.37 9.49 -11.07
CA GLU A 118 -13.38 9.07 -12.05
C GLU A 118 -14.70 8.59 -11.40
N SER A 119 -14.75 8.40 -10.08
CA SER A 119 -15.95 7.90 -9.40
C SER A 119 -16.12 8.42 -7.97
N PRO A 120 -17.31 8.27 -7.38
CA PRO A 120 -17.51 8.53 -5.95
C PRO A 120 -16.71 7.54 -5.10
N VAL A 121 -15.56 7.95 -4.60
CA VAL A 121 -14.57 7.10 -3.88
C VAL A 121 -15.22 6.26 -2.76
N GLN A 122 -16.08 6.87 -1.93
CA GLN A 122 -16.71 6.17 -0.82
C GLN A 122 -17.67 5.07 -1.29
N LEU A 123 -18.34 5.26 -2.42
CA LEU A 123 -19.18 4.23 -3.04
C LEU A 123 -18.30 3.06 -3.54
N GLY A 124 -17.21 3.34 -4.24
CA GLY A 124 -16.25 2.34 -4.65
C GLY A 124 -15.73 1.52 -3.48
N LEU A 125 -15.28 2.20 -2.42
CA LEU A 125 -14.78 1.55 -1.21
C LEU A 125 -15.87 0.74 -0.48
N SER A 126 -17.14 1.11 -0.55
CA SER A 126 -18.23 0.33 0.07
C SER A 126 -18.45 -1.03 -0.57
N THR A 127 -18.04 -1.20 -1.83
CA THR A 127 -18.22 -2.48 -2.55
C THR A 127 -17.29 -3.59 -2.08
N VAL A 128 -16.24 -3.27 -1.30
CA VAL A 128 -15.32 -4.28 -0.72
C VAL A 128 -15.92 -4.97 0.52
N TYR A 129 -17.00 -4.42 1.07
CA TYR A 129 -17.69 -5.01 2.22
C TYR A 129 -18.76 -6.00 1.77
N ASP A 130 -19.01 -7.02 2.61
CA ASP A 130 -20.10 -7.94 2.33
C ASP A 130 -21.45 -7.19 2.27
N PRO A 131 -22.33 -7.56 1.33
CA PRO A 131 -23.57 -6.79 1.09
C PRO A 131 -24.66 -7.01 2.14
N ILE A 132 -24.52 -8.01 3.01
CA ILE A 132 -25.60 -8.42 3.94
C ILE A 132 -25.48 -7.67 5.26
N VAL A 133 -24.27 -7.59 5.83
CA VAL A 133 -24.04 -6.99 7.14
C VAL A 133 -23.01 -5.86 7.05
N GLY A 134 -21.90 -6.10 6.36
CA GLY A 134 -20.74 -5.20 6.40
C GLY A 134 -21.00 -3.87 5.71
N ARG A 135 -21.68 -3.87 4.58
CA ARG A 135 -21.92 -2.66 3.77
C ARG A 135 -22.79 -1.64 4.48
N ASP A 136 -23.89 -2.08 5.09
CA ASP A 136 -24.79 -1.19 5.84
C ASP A 136 -24.16 -0.64 7.11
N PHE A 137 -23.27 -1.42 7.73
CA PHE A 137 -22.63 -1.05 8.98
C PHE A 137 -21.40 -0.15 8.78
N ALA A 138 -20.60 -0.41 7.77
CA ALA A 138 -19.28 0.20 7.63
C ALA A 138 -19.25 1.44 6.73
N CYS A 139 -20.31 1.89 6.10
CA CYS A 139 -20.42 3.14 5.34
C CYS A 139 -19.10 3.72 4.76
N GLY A 140 -18.19 2.88 4.28
CA GLY A 140 -16.86 3.24 3.81
C GLY A 140 -15.73 3.10 4.85
N ALA A 141 -14.50 3.30 4.41
CA ALA A 141 -13.30 3.09 5.22
C ALA A 141 -13.22 3.96 6.49
N PRO A 142 -13.60 5.25 6.50
CA PRO A 142 -13.50 6.08 7.70
C PRO A 142 -14.30 5.53 8.88
N SER A 143 -15.49 5.01 8.67
CA SER A 143 -16.34 4.47 9.74
C SER A 143 -15.73 3.21 10.35
N ALA A 144 -15.24 2.29 9.52
CA ALA A 144 -14.60 1.06 9.99
C ALA A 144 -13.33 1.36 10.79
N VAL A 145 -12.48 2.27 10.31
CA VAL A 145 -11.26 2.66 11.01
C VAL A 145 -11.55 3.46 12.28
N ALA A 146 -12.62 4.24 12.31
CA ALA A 146 -13.04 4.93 13.53
C ALA A 146 -13.39 3.94 14.66
N LEU A 147 -14.07 2.83 14.35
CA LEU A 147 -14.34 1.77 15.33
C LEU A 147 -13.04 1.14 15.86
N GLN A 148 -12.10 0.82 14.97
CA GLN A 148 -10.78 0.32 15.35
C GLN A 148 -10.05 1.31 16.25
N THR A 149 -10.02 2.58 15.86
CA THR A 149 -9.37 3.64 16.62
C THR A 149 -10.00 3.82 18.01
N ARG A 150 -11.33 3.84 18.09
CA ARG A 150 -12.04 3.95 19.40
C ARG A 150 -11.71 2.78 20.31
N ARG A 151 -11.67 1.56 19.78
CA ARG A 151 -11.29 0.38 20.56
C ARG A 151 -9.86 0.49 21.07
N TYR A 152 -8.91 0.88 20.21
CA TYR A 152 -7.50 1.07 20.54
C TYR A 152 -7.30 2.15 21.61
N MET A 153 -7.96 3.31 21.43
CA MET A 153 -7.91 4.40 22.42
C MET A 153 -8.45 3.97 23.80
N ALA A 154 -9.58 3.24 23.82
CA ALA A 154 -10.20 2.78 25.06
C ALA A 154 -9.35 1.73 25.79
N GLU A 155 -8.64 0.87 25.06
CA GLU A 155 -7.83 -0.20 25.65
C GLU A 155 -6.50 0.33 26.21
N PHE A 156 -5.86 1.28 25.51
CA PHE A 156 -4.49 1.71 25.84
C PHE A 156 -4.37 3.17 26.28
N GLY A 157 -5.47 3.89 26.40
CA GLY A 157 -5.43 5.31 26.80
C GLY A 157 -4.83 6.25 25.76
N ILE A 158 -4.82 5.84 24.49
CA ILE A 158 -4.32 6.66 23.40
C ILE A 158 -5.19 7.91 23.23
N THR A 159 -4.55 9.04 22.98
CA THR A 159 -5.20 10.34 22.88
C THR A 159 -5.27 10.84 21.43
N GLU A 160 -6.19 11.78 21.17
CA GLU A 160 -6.26 12.45 19.86
C GLU A 160 -4.94 13.18 19.52
N ARG A 161 -4.22 13.66 20.53
CA ARG A 161 -2.90 14.29 20.33
C ARG A 161 -1.88 13.34 19.70
N GLN A 162 -1.84 12.08 20.12
CA GLN A 162 -0.92 11.08 19.56
C GLN A 162 -1.25 10.74 18.11
N GLY A 163 -2.54 10.62 17.75
CA GLY A 163 -2.96 10.51 16.34
C GLY A 163 -2.52 11.74 15.53
N ALA A 164 -2.73 12.95 16.08
CA ALA A 164 -2.31 14.18 15.42
C ALA A 164 -0.78 14.30 15.25
N MET A 165 0.03 13.74 16.16
CA MET A 165 1.50 13.69 16.02
C MET A 165 1.91 12.87 14.79
N VAL A 166 1.27 11.73 14.54
CA VAL A 166 1.48 10.93 13.32
C VAL A 166 1.17 11.74 12.07
N ALA A 167 -0.01 12.38 12.05
CA ALA A 167 -0.43 13.20 10.92
C ALA A 167 0.59 14.32 10.62
N VAL A 168 1.06 15.03 11.65
CA VAL A 168 2.07 16.09 11.52
C VAL A 168 3.37 15.54 10.97
N LYS A 169 3.90 14.44 11.54
CA LYS A 169 5.14 13.80 11.09
C LYS A 169 5.06 13.44 9.60
N ASN A 170 3.98 12.78 9.19
CA ASN A 170 3.83 12.30 7.82
C ASN A 170 3.62 13.44 6.82
N ARG A 171 2.88 14.49 7.18
CA ARG A 171 2.74 15.69 6.34
C ARG A 171 4.04 16.47 6.20
N LEU A 172 4.86 16.54 7.25
CA LEU A 172 6.20 17.16 7.17
C LEU A 172 7.13 16.34 6.27
N ASN A 173 7.08 15.01 6.32
CA ASN A 173 7.83 14.15 5.41
C ASN A 173 7.35 14.30 3.96
N ALA A 174 6.04 14.44 3.74
CA ALA A 174 5.47 14.68 2.41
C ALA A 174 6.00 15.95 1.73
N LEU A 175 6.41 16.97 2.49
CA LEU A 175 7.03 18.18 1.91
C LEU A 175 8.32 17.87 1.14
N LYS A 176 9.03 16.82 1.53
CA LYS A 176 10.29 16.38 0.92
C LYS A 176 10.06 15.39 -0.24
N ASN A 177 8.87 14.82 -0.36
CA ASN A 177 8.55 13.85 -1.41
C ASN A 177 8.01 14.57 -2.67
N PRO A 178 8.70 14.50 -3.83
CA PRO A 178 8.24 15.14 -5.06
C PRO A 178 6.91 14.59 -5.58
N TYR A 179 6.60 13.35 -5.26
CA TYR A 179 5.40 12.63 -5.74
C TYR A 179 4.17 12.82 -4.86
N ALA A 180 4.33 13.30 -3.61
CA ALA A 180 3.24 13.42 -2.67
C ALA A 180 2.19 14.44 -3.14
N HIS A 181 0.91 14.04 -3.04
CA HIS A 181 -0.23 14.91 -3.35
C HIS A 181 -0.38 16.01 -2.29
N LEU A 182 -0.56 15.64 -1.04
CA LEU A 182 -0.93 16.57 0.01
C LEU A 182 0.31 17.11 0.73
N LYS A 183 0.70 18.33 0.38
CA LYS A 183 1.80 19.07 0.99
C LYS A 183 1.25 20.25 1.77
N ILE A 184 1.36 20.22 3.10
CA ILE A 184 0.82 21.26 4.00
C ILE A 184 1.97 21.93 4.76
N PRO A 185 2.53 23.02 4.25
CA PRO A 185 3.55 23.79 4.98
C PRO A 185 2.99 24.31 6.31
N GLY A 186 3.79 24.20 7.36
CA GLY A 186 3.42 24.72 8.69
C GLY A 186 2.25 23.97 9.34
N ILE A 187 2.08 22.67 9.03
CA ILE A 187 1.15 21.78 9.77
C ILE A 187 1.56 21.71 11.24
N THR A 188 0.58 21.76 12.15
CA THR A 188 0.79 21.60 13.59
C THR A 188 -0.26 20.66 14.17
N ILE A 189 -0.02 20.17 15.37
CA ILE A 189 -0.97 19.32 16.10
C ILE A 189 -2.31 20.05 16.28
N GLU A 190 -2.27 21.33 16.61
CA GLU A 190 -3.46 22.16 16.84
C GLU A 190 -4.28 22.29 15.53
N LYS A 191 -3.64 22.44 14.37
CA LYS A 191 -4.32 22.45 13.08
C LYS A 191 -5.00 21.11 12.78
N VAL A 192 -4.34 19.98 13.10
CA VAL A 192 -4.95 18.65 12.94
C VAL A 192 -6.17 18.53 13.84
N LEU A 193 -6.03 18.87 15.13
CA LEU A 193 -7.12 18.79 16.12
C LEU A 193 -8.27 19.78 15.86
N ALA A 194 -8.03 20.87 15.13
CA ALA A 194 -9.05 21.83 14.71
C ALA A 194 -9.72 21.48 13.39
N SER A 195 -9.21 20.47 12.65
CA SER A 195 -9.78 20.08 11.36
C SER A 195 -11.15 19.39 11.53
N PRO A 196 -12.04 19.44 10.52
CA PRO A 196 -13.37 18.87 10.61
C PRO A 196 -13.37 17.40 10.99
N MET A 197 -14.32 17.01 11.87
CA MET A 197 -14.54 15.61 12.25
C MET A 197 -15.21 14.86 11.09
N ILE A 198 -14.63 13.76 10.66
CA ILE A 198 -15.20 12.88 9.63
C ILE A 198 -16.00 11.75 10.28
N SER A 199 -15.37 11.02 11.21
CA SER A 199 -15.99 9.93 11.96
C SER A 199 -15.24 9.78 13.28
N THR A 200 -15.89 10.07 14.41
CA THR A 200 -15.23 10.14 15.72
C THR A 200 -14.39 8.90 16.04
N PRO A 201 -13.07 9.05 16.34
CA PRO A 201 -12.32 10.27 16.61
C PRO A 201 -11.54 10.84 15.41
N LEU A 202 -11.76 10.33 14.20
CA LEU A 202 -11.01 10.69 13.00
C LEU A 202 -11.41 12.06 12.47
N ARG A 203 -10.43 12.90 12.27
CA ARG A 203 -10.56 14.23 11.65
C ARG A 203 -10.03 14.23 10.23
N MET A 204 -10.35 15.25 9.45
CA MET A 204 -9.96 15.35 8.04
C MET A 204 -8.44 15.22 7.84
N LEU A 205 -7.63 15.81 8.71
CA LEU A 205 -6.16 15.73 8.57
C LEU A 205 -5.54 14.45 9.12
N ASP A 206 -6.33 13.60 9.80
CA ASP A 206 -5.93 12.23 10.16
C ASP A 206 -6.01 11.26 8.99
N VAL A 207 -6.66 11.66 7.89
CA VAL A 207 -7.00 10.77 6.77
C VAL A 207 -6.14 11.09 5.55
N CYS A 208 -5.74 10.06 4.80
CA CYS A 208 -5.10 10.25 3.51
C CYS A 208 -6.07 10.87 2.49
N PRO A 209 -5.60 11.72 1.55
CA PRO A 209 -6.44 12.19 0.46
C PRO A 209 -6.75 11.05 -0.52
N ALA A 210 -7.90 11.10 -1.19
CA ALA A 210 -8.10 10.35 -2.42
C ALA A 210 -7.18 10.95 -3.50
N SER A 211 -6.51 10.09 -4.25
CA SER A 211 -5.52 10.54 -5.23
C SER A 211 -5.46 9.63 -6.43
N ASP A 212 -5.32 10.22 -7.59
CA ASP A 212 -4.94 9.52 -8.81
C ASP A 212 -3.45 9.28 -8.84
N GLY A 213 -3.04 8.11 -9.30
CA GLY A 213 -1.64 7.79 -9.44
C GLY A 213 -1.37 6.31 -9.75
N ALA A 214 -0.15 6.05 -10.14
CA ALA A 214 0.33 4.70 -10.42
C ALA A 214 1.77 4.51 -9.96
N CYS A 215 2.15 3.27 -9.66
CA CYS A 215 3.53 2.91 -9.45
C CYS A 215 3.86 1.55 -10.08
N ALA A 216 5.15 1.32 -10.34
CA ALA A 216 5.64 0.08 -10.88
C ALA A 216 6.98 -0.32 -10.26
N MET A 217 7.26 -1.62 -10.24
CA MET A 217 8.52 -2.20 -9.78
C MET A 217 8.96 -3.30 -10.74
N VAL A 218 10.26 -3.33 -11.04
CA VAL A 218 10.87 -4.43 -11.80
C VAL A 218 11.48 -5.42 -10.83
N PHE A 219 10.91 -6.62 -10.79
CA PHE A 219 11.44 -7.77 -10.05
C PHE A 219 12.33 -8.60 -10.95
N SER A 220 13.48 -9.01 -10.44
CA SER A 220 14.44 -9.82 -11.19
C SER A 220 14.96 -10.99 -10.37
N SER A 221 15.31 -12.07 -11.06
CA SER A 221 16.05 -13.18 -10.47
C SER A 221 17.40 -12.70 -9.94
N GLY A 222 17.87 -13.31 -8.85
CA GLY A 222 19.12 -12.92 -8.21
C GLY A 222 20.30 -12.89 -9.18
N GLU A 223 20.39 -13.89 -10.05
CA GLU A 223 21.45 -13.97 -11.07
C GLU A 223 21.45 -12.79 -12.06
N LYS A 224 20.25 -12.40 -12.55
CA LYS A 224 20.13 -11.23 -13.42
C LYS A 224 20.32 -9.92 -12.65
N ALA A 225 19.81 -9.84 -11.42
CA ALA A 225 19.91 -8.65 -10.58
C ALA A 225 21.38 -8.31 -10.28
N GLU A 226 22.20 -9.27 -9.90
CA GLU A 226 23.63 -9.08 -9.64
C GLU A 226 24.40 -8.58 -10.87
N LYS A 227 24.01 -9.03 -12.07
CA LYS A 227 24.67 -8.63 -13.32
C LYS A 227 24.25 -7.23 -13.80
N ARG A 228 23.01 -6.82 -13.50
CA ARG A 228 22.43 -5.61 -14.11
C ARG A 228 22.27 -4.42 -13.14
N CYS A 229 22.17 -4.67 -11.85
CA CYS A 229 21.94 -3.62 -10.86
C CYS A 229 23.09 -3.57 -9.84
N PRO A 230 23.81 -2.43 -9.72
CA PRO A 230 24.90 -2.30 -8.76
C PRO A 230 24.45 -2.41 -7.30
N ARG A 231 23.21 -2.07 -7.00
CA ARG A 231 22.62 -2.07 -5.67
C ARG A 231 21.18 -2.61 -5.69
N PRO A 232 20.99 -3.91 -5.94
CA PRO A 232 19.64 -4.49 -5.96
C PRO A 232 19.02 -4.50 -4.56
N ALA A 233 17.73 -4.21 -4.48
CA ALA A 233 16.97 -4.31 -3.25
C ALA A 233 16.48 -5.76 -3.07
N TRP A 234 17.18 -6.53 -2.25
CA TRP A 234 16.90 -7.95 -2.04
C TRP A 234 15.62 -8.18 -1.25
N VAL A 235 14.70 -8.98 -1.79
CA VAL A 235 13.51 -9.42 -1.08
C VAL A 235 13.88 -10.59 -0.16
N ARG A 236 13.99 -10.33 1.14
CA ARG A 236 14.41 -11.33 2.14
C ARG A 236 13.25 -12.14 2.70
N GLY A 237 12.05 -11.59 2.72
CA GLY A 237 10.87 -12.29 3.21
C GLY A 237 9.59 -11.61 2.76
N VAL A 238 8.61 -12.43 2.38
CA VAL A 238 7.26 -11.99 2.05
C VAL A 238 6.24 -12.85 2.78
N SER A 239 5.12 -12.24 3.15
CA SER A 239 3.97 -12.94 3.71
C SER A 239 2.70 -12.17 3.46
N ALA A 240 1.60 -12.89 3.26
CA ALA A 240 0.26 -12.36 3.27
C ALA A 240 -0.60 -13.28 4.13
N VAL A 241 -1.48 -12.71 4.93
CA VAL A 241 -2.43 -13.44 5.80
C VAL A 241 -3.79 -12.77 5.70
N THR A 242 -4.82 -13.56 5.44
CA THR A 242 -6.21 -13.07 5.38
C THR A 242 -6.85 -13.16 6.76
N GLU A 243 -7.54 -12.11 7.15
CA GLU A 243 -8.38 -12.08 8.34
C GLU A 243 -9.85 -12.33 7.99
N GLY A 244 -10.67 -12.73 8.97
CA GLY A 244 -12.09 -12.94 8.75
C GLY A 244 -12.79 -11.67 8.25
N VAL A 245 -13.70 -11.82 7.27
CA VAL A 245 -14.45 -10.70 6.69
C VAL A 245 -15.49 -10.14 7.66
N ASN A 246 -16.07 -10.98 8.51
CA ASN A 246 -17.12 -10.56 9.43
C ASN A 246 -16.55 -9.76 10.60
N TYR A 247 -17.00 -8.54 10.71
CA TYR A 247 -16.58 -7.60 11.76
C TYR A 247 -16.81 -8.08 13.18
N SER A 248 -17.85 -8.88 13.42
CA SER A 248 -18.15 -9.42 14.74
C SER A 248 -17.13 -10.42 15.28
N TYR A 249 -16.30 -11.00 14.39
CA TYR A 249 -15.25 -11.95 14.78
C TYR A 249 -13.86 -11.32 14.84
N ARG A 250 -13.73 -10.03 14.54
CA ARG A 250 -12.43 -9.33 14.59
C ARG A 250 -12.17 -8.78 15.97
N ASP A 251 -10.93 -8.92 16.42
CA ASP A 251 -10.41 -8.08 17.49
C ASP A 251 -10.01 -6.72 16.90
N TRP A 252 -10.84 -5.73 17.12
CA TRP A 252 -10.60 -4.37 16.61
C TRP A 252 -9.36 -3.70 17.19
N GLY A 253 -8.93 -4.11 18.38
CA GLY A 253 -7.71 -3.61 19.04
C GLY A 253 -6.44 -4.32 18.59
N ARG A 254 -6.58 -5.43 17.81
CA ARG A 254 -5.43 -6.29 17.47
C ARG A 254 -5.48 -6.80 16.03
N PRO A 255 -4.58 -6.36 15.15
CA PRO A 255 -4.52 -6.83 13.77
C PRO A 255 -3.79 -8.17 13.69
N ILE A 256 -4.46 -9.26 14.06
CA ILE A 256 -3.89 -10.63 14.16
C ILE A 256 -3.29 -11.11 12.83
N ALA A 257 -3.91 -10.75 11.70
CA ALA A 257 -3.40 -11.10 10.40
C ALA A 257 -2.02 -10.45 10.14
N LEU A 258 -1.86 -9.18 10.51
CA LEU A 258 -0.58 -8.46 10.36
C LEU A 258 0.50 -9.05 11.26
N GLU A 259 0.19 -9.36 12.53
CA GLU A 259 1.15 -10.01 13.43
C GLU A 259 1.65 -11.36 12.88
N LYS A 260 0.74 -12.19 12.35
CA LYS A 260 1.09 -13.47 11.73
C LYS A 260 1.90 -13.31 10.45
N ALA A 261 1.56 -12.31 9.63
CA ALA A 261 2.29 -12.00 8.41
C ALA A 261 3.71 -11.52 8.75
N ALA A 262 3.86 -10.59 9.70
CA ALA A 262 5.14 -10.09 10.17
C ALA A 262 6.02 -11.23 10.70
N ALA A 263 5.53 -12.05 11.62
CA ALA A 263 6.27 -13.19 12.17
C ALA A 263 6.76 -14.15 11.08
N THR A 264 5.94 -14.37 10.04
CA THR A 264 6.33 -15.24 8.93
C THR A 264 7.39 -14.60 8.02
N ALA A 265 7.25 -13.32 7.70
CA ALA A 265 8.23 -12.57 6.90
C ALA A 265 9.57 -12.46 7.63
N TYR A 266 9.55 -12.15 8.93
CA TYR A 266 10.76 -12.07 9.77
C TYR A 266 11.50 -13.38 9.86
N ARG A 267 10.79 -14.48 10.10
CA ARG A 267 11.42 -15.81 10.11
C ARG A 267 12.13 -16.12 8.79
N LYS A 268 11.51 -15.80 7.64
CA LYS A 268 12.13 -15.97 6.32
C LYS A 268 13.36 -15.08 6.13
N ALA A 269 13.32 -13.87 6.66
CA ALA A 269 14.40 -12.88 6.57
C ALA A 269 15.52 -13.07 7.62
N GLY A 270 15.32 -13.97 8.61
CA GLY A 270 16.27 -14.16 9.72
C GLY A 270 16.22 -13.03 10.75
N ILE A 271 15.10 -12.30 10.85
CA ILE A 271 14.89 -11.22 11.82
C ILE A 271 14.30 -11.81 13.10
N THR A 272 14.96 -11.57 14.23
CA THR A 272 14.57 -12.05 15.56
C THR A 272 14.20 -10.92 16.53
N ASP A 273 14.67 -9.69 16.26
CA ASP A 273 14.37 -8.48 17.02
C ASP A 273 14.06 -7.33 16.04
N PRO A 274 12.80 -7.22 15.59
CA PRO A 274 12.43 -6.21 14.58
C PRO A 274 12.68 -4.77 15.03
N ALA A 275 12.51 -4.46 16.33
CA ALA A 275 12.75 -3.12 16.86
C ALA A 275 14.21 -2.66 16.70
N ARG A 276 15.16 -3.59 16.66
CA ARG A 276 16.59 -3.27 16.51
C ARG A 276 17.14 -3.56 15.12
N GLN A 277 16.54 -4.49 14.39
CA GLN A 277 17.05 -4.95 13.09
C GLN A 277 16.38 -4.30 11.88
N ILE A 278 15.21 -3.68 12.05
CA ILE A 278 14.56 -2.91 11.01
C ILE A 278 14.97 -1.44 11.15
N HIS A 279 15.60 -0.89 10.12
CA HIS A 279 16.10 0.48 10.13
C HIS A 279 15.12 1.48 9.52
N LEU A 280 14.24 1.02 8.66
CA LEU A 280 13.20 1.80 8.00
C LEU A 280 11.94 0.95 7.83
N ALA A 281 10.78 1.54 8.02
CA ALA A 281 9.50 0.92 7.72
C ALA A 281 8.59 1.91 6.98
N GLU A 282 8.10 1.49 5.83
CA GLU A 282 7.01 2.13 5.11
C GLU A 282 5.73 1.38 5.51
N VAL A 283 4.98 1.94 6.45
CA VAL A 283 3.71 1.37 6.90
C VAL A 283 2.56 2.06 6.18
N TYR A 284 1.57 1.28 5.76
CA TYR A 284 0.38 1.79 5.10
C TYR A 284 -0.58 2.35 6.15
N GLU A 285 -0.47 3.66 6.41
CA GLU A 285 -1.31 4.38 7.35
C GLU A 285 -2.30 5.30 6.61
N ALA A 286 -3.36 4.76 6.05
CA ALA A 286 -4.42 5.56 5.45
C ALA A 286 -5.09 6.51 6.48
N PHE A 287 -4.96 6.19 7.75
CA PHE A 287 -5.43 6.97 8.89
C PHE A 287 -4.35 7.01 9.96
N SER A 288 -4.07 8.17 10.54
CA SER A 288 -2.95 8.40 11.45
C SER A 288 -2.83 7.37 12.60
N TYR A 289 -3.93 6.97 13.21
CA TYR A 289 -3.92 5.99 14.29
C TYR A 289 -3.50 4.58 13.84
N GLN A 290 -3.65 4.27 12.56
CA GLN A 290 -3.23 2.96 12.03
C GLN A 290 -1.72 2.79 12.09
N GLU A 291 -0.93 3.85 11.94
CA GLU A 291 0.52 3.77 12.11
C GLU A 291 0.89 3.29 13.51
N LEU A 292 0.20 3.77 14.54
CA LEU A 292 0.43 3.34 15.92
C LEU A 292 0.16 1.84 16.08
N ILE A 293 -1.00 1.40 15.61
CA ILE A 293 -1.45 -0.01 15.68
C ILE A 293 -0.55 -0.93 14.85
N TRP A 294 -0.19 -0.49 13.63
CA TRP A 294 0.68 -1.28 12.74
C TRP A 294 2.10 -1.39 13.26
N SER A 295 2.64 -0.33 13.85
CA SER A 295 3.98 -0.34 14.45
C SER A 295 4.10 -1.34 15.60
N GLU A 296 3.07 -1.46 16.43
CA GLU A 296 2.96 -2.47 17.48
C GLU A 296 2.88 -3.89 16.90
N ALA A 297 2.01 -4.09 15.91
CA ALA A 297 1.83 -5.40 15.28
C ALA A 297 3.06 -5.87 14.50
N LEU A 298 3.86 -4.94 13.97
CA LEU A 298 5.16 -5.20 13.36
C LEU A 298 6.28 -5.43 14.37
N GLY A 299 6.00 -5.27 15.67
CA GLY A 299 6.97 -5.52 16.74
C GLY A 299 8.01 -4.42 16.92
N PHE A 300 7.73 -3.19 16.52
CA PHE A 300 8.63 -2.05 16.74
C PHE A 300 8.55 -1.52 18.17
N CYS A 301 7.44 -1.79 18.85
CA CYS A 301 7.23 -1.55 20.28
C CYS A 301 6.20 -2.55 20.84
N GLU A 302 6.03 -2.56 22.17
CA GLU A 302 4.99 -3.36 22.83
C GLU A 302 3.58 -2.80 22.54
N ARG A 303 2.55 -3.61 22.76
CA ARG A 303 1.15 -3.20 22.63
C ARG A 303 0.82 -2.01 23.54
N GLY A 304 0.12 -1.03 22.98
CA GLY A 304 -0.15 0.26 23.64
C GLY A 304 1.05 1.21 23.64
N GLY A 305 2.17 0.81 23.08
CA GLY A 305 3.40 1.58 23.00
C GLY A 305 3.51 2.52 21.81
N GLY A 306 2.68 2.33 20.78
CA GLY A 306 2.75 3.08 19.51
C GLY A 306 2.74 4.60 19.69
N GLY A 307 1.93 5.11 20.63
CA GLY A 307 1.88 6.53 20.93
C GLY A 307 3.15 7.12 21.57
N ARG A 308 4.09 6.28 22.00
CA ARG A 308 5.42 6.72 22.50
C ARG A 308 6.51 6.63 21.42
N LEU A 309 6.22 5.94 20.34
CA LEU A 309 7.16 5.73 19.23
C LEU A 309 7.20 6.94 18.27
N VAL A 310 6.14 7.76 18.27
CA VAL A 310 5.94 8.89 17.35
C VAL A 310 6.52 10.19 17.88
#